data_c3274254936aa8d1d1c45f9bec2b5420
#
_entry.id   c3274254936aa8d1d1c45f9bec2b5420
#
_cell.length_a   1.000
_cell.length_b   1.000
_cell.length_c   1.000
_cell.angle_alpha   90.00
_cell.angle_beta   90.00
_cell.angle_gamma   90.00
#
_symmetry.space_group_name_H-M   'P 1'
#
loop_
_entity.id
_entity.type
_entity.pdbx_description
1 polymer ?
#
loop_
_entity_poly.entity_id
_entity_poly.type
_entity_poly.pdbx_seq_one_letter_code
_entity_poly.pdbx_strand_id
1 'polypeptide(L)'
;MLIQILLIGVSVSMDAFAVSIGKGLTVKKLRGVDAFKTALWFGGFQALFPLLGYFAASTFSKYVTAVDHWIIFGLLALIGGNMMREAFEEDEENAKETAEFDWRHMLPLAVACSIDAFAVGVSFAFMTLNIWLSVIIIGVTTSLFSAAGLYIGRAFGSRWQKPAQIAGGIVLILI
;
A
#
# COMPACT_ATOMS: atom_id res chain seq x y z
N MET A 1 16.85 -7.80 -16.73
CA MET A 1 16.44 -6.43 -16.45
C MET A 1 14.93 -6.29 -16.31
N LEU A 2 14.13 -6.52 -17.35
CA LEU A 2 12.65 -6.41 -17.27
C LEU A 2 12.02 -7.34 -16.22
N ILE A 3 12.46 -8.59 -16.17
CA ILE A 3 11.97 -9.60 -15.21
C ILE A 3 12.26 -9.18 -13.77
N GLN A 4 13.43 -8.60 -13.50
CA GLN A 4 13.78 -8.09 -12.17
C GLN A 4 12.84 -6.97 -11.75
N ILE A 5 12.57 -6.00 -12.64
CA ILE A 5 11.65 -4.89 -12.37
C ILE A 5 10.23 -5.42 -12.13
N LEU A 6 9.78 -6.41 -12.90
CA LEU A 6 8.47 -7.05 -12.70
C LEU A 6 8.38 -7.77 -11.35
N LEU A 7 9.41 -8.52 -10.98
CA LEU A 7 9.45 -9.21 -9.68
C LEU A 7 9.43 -8.21 -8.52
N ILE A 8 10.20 -7.14 -8.61
CA ILE A 8 10.17 -6.06 -7.63
C ILE A 8 8.79 -5.40 -7.60
N GLY A 9 8.21 -5.09 -8.76
CA GLY A 9 6.88 -4.51 -8.86
C GLY A 9 5.80 -5.38 -8.22
N VAL A 10 5.82 -6.69 -8.46
CA VAL A 10 4.89 -7.64 -7.80
C VAL A 10 5.12 -7.65 -6.29
N SER A 11 6.38 -7.76 -5.85
CA SER A 11 6.72 -7.80 -4.42
C SER A 11 6.21 -6.57 -3.68
N VAL A 12 6.51 -5.38 -4.22
CA VAL A 12 6.12 -4.09 -3.64
C VAL A 12 4.61 -3.83 -3.74
N SER A 13 3.92 -4.51 -4.66
CA SER A 13 2.46 -4.37 -4.78
C SER A 13 1.68 -5.23 -3.78
N MET A 14 2.34 -6.15 -3.08
CA MET A 14 1.64 -7.10 -2.21
C MET A 14 0.99 -6.45 -0.99
N ASP A 15 1.58 -5.40 -0.45
CA ASP A 15 0.99 -4.65 0.69
C ASP A 15 -0.24 -3.88 0.25
N ALA A 16 -0.19 -3.18 -0.87
CA ALA A 16 -1.34 -2.51 -1.45
C ALA A 16 -2.46 -3.50 -1.81
N PHE A 17 -2.10 -4.71 -2.26
CA PHE A 17 -3.03 -5.81 -2.49
C PHE A 17 -3.70 -6.27 -1.20
N ALA A 18 -2.92 -6.52 -0.14
CA ALA A 18 -3.43 -6.96 1.16
C ALA A 18 -4.38 -5.92 1.79
N VAL A 19 -3.98 -4.64 1.78
CA VAL A 19 -4.82 -3.52 2.25
C VAL A 19 -6.10 -3.39 1.42
N SER A 20 -6.01 -3.57 0.10
CA SER A 20 -7.16 -3.52 -0.80
C SER A 20 -8.13 -4.68 -0.56
N ILE A 21 -7.63 -5.88 -0.23
CA ILE A 21 -8.49 -7.00 0.22
C ILE A 21 -9.21 -6.60 1.50
N GLY A 22 -8.50 -6.08 2.51
CA GLY A 22 -9.08 -5.59 3.77
C GLY A 22 -10.21 -4.60 3.53
N LYS A 23 -9.97 -3.58 2.68
CA LYS A 23 -11.02 -2.62 2.27
C LYS A 23 -12.18 -3.29 1.56
N GLY A 24 -11.91 -4.23 0.65
CA GLY A 24 -12.94 -4.97 -0.07
C GLY A 24 -13.88 -5.75 0.84
N LEU A 25 -13.36 -6.27 1.97
CA LEU A 25 -14.16 -6.99 2.97
C LEU A 25 -15.19 -6.09 3.67
N THR A 26 -14.88 -4.78 3.84
CA THR A 26 -15.76 -3.82 4.55
C THR A 26 -16.83 -3.23 3.65
N VAL A 27 -16.66 -3.27 2.33
CA VAL A 27 -17.53 -2.60 1.37
C VAL A 27 -18.74 -3.44 1.01
N LYS A 28 -19.96 -2.99 1.37
CA LYS A 28 -21.22 -3.67 1.02
C LYS A 28 -21.55 -3.60 -0.47
N LYS A 29 -21.28 -2.48 -1.13
CA LYS A 29 -21.52 -2.27 -2.57
C LYS A 29 -20.29 -1.65 -3.22
N LEU A 30 -19.55 -2.44 -3.98
CA LEU A 30 -18.41 -1.96 -4.75
C LEU A 30 -18.88 -1.37 -6.07
N ARG A 31 -18.52 -0.12 -6.33
CA ARG A 31 -18.71 0.54 -7.62
C ARG A 31 -17.39 0.48 -8.40
N GLY A 32 -17.45 0.42 -9.73
CA GLY A 32 -16.23 0.47 -10.56
C GLY A 32 -15.37 1.72 -10.31
N VAL A 33 -16.02 2.82 -9.92
CA VAL A 33 -15.35 4.07 -9.54
C VAL A 33 -14.50 3.90 -8.29
N ASP A 34 -14.93 3.09 -7.32
CA ASP A 34 -14.19 2.86 -6.07
C ASP A 34 -12.92 2.04 -6.34
N ALA A 35 -13.04 1.02 -7.21
CA ALA A 35 -11.89 0.25 -7.68
C ALA A 35 -10.89 1.13 -8.46
N PHE A 36 -11.39 2.04 -9.32
CA PHE A 36 -10.54 2.97 -10.05
C PHE A 36 -9.85 3.97 -9.11
N LYS A 37 -10.56 4.53 -8.12
CA LYS A 37 -9.96 5.41 -7.11
C LYS A 37 -8.87 4.68 -6.33
N THR A 38 -9.15 3.47 -5.87
CA THR A 38 -8.17 2.66 -5.11
C THR A 38 -6.93 2.38 -5.95
N ALA A 39 -7.10 1.96 -7.21
CA ALA A 39 -6.01 1.73 -8.15
C ALA A 39 -5.18 3.00 -8.39
N LEU A 40 -5.83 4.16 -8.54
CA LEU A 40 -5.17 5.43 -8.77
C LEU A 40 -4.38 5.90 -7.53
N TRP A 41 -4.96 5.78 -6.34
CA TRP A 41 -4.28 6.15 -5.11
C TRP A 41 -3.06 5.26 -4.85
N PHE A 42 -3.24 3.95 -4.77
CA PHE A 42 -2.12 3.04 -4.49
C PHE A 42 -1.10 3.03 -5.62
N GLY A 43 -1.52 2.88 -6.86
CA GLY A 43 -0.60 2.87 -7.99
C GLY A 43 0.13 4.20 -8.22
N GLY A 44 -0.56 5.33 -8.01
CA GLY A 44 0.04 6.66 -8.12
C GLY A 44 1.11 6.91 -7.07
N PHE A 45 0.81 6.62 -5.81
CA PHE A 45 1.79 6.75 -4.73
C PHE A 45 2.93 5.75 -4.87
N GLN A 46 2.63 4.51 -5.27
CA GLN A 46 3.62 3.47 -5.49
C GLN A 46 4.56 3.76 -6.69
N ALA A 47 4.16 4.60 -7.63
CA ALA A 47 5.03 5.12 -8.67
C ALA A 47 5.81 6.37 -8.20
N LEU A 48 5.17 7.24 -7.42
CA LEU A 48 5.76 8.50 -6.94
C LEU A 48 6.88 8.26 -5.93
N PHE A 49 6.69 7.36 -4.97
CA PHE A 49 7.63 7.15 -3.86
C PHE A 49 8.98 6.58 -4.31
N PRO A 50 9.08 5.61 -5.24
CA PRO A 50 10.38 5.22 -5.79
C PRO A 50 11.10 6.34 -6.52
N LEU A 51 10.36 7.22 -7.22
CA LEU A 51 10.96 8.41 -7.81
C LEU A 51 11.57 9.33 -6.75
N LEU A 52 10.83 9.60 -5.69
CA LEU A 52 11.31 10.42 -4.57
C LEU A 52 12.53 9.77 -3.91
N GLY A 53 12.50 8.47 -3.67
CA GLY A 53 13.63 7.71 -3.12
C GLY A 53 14.87 7.76 -4.01
N TYR A 54 14.68 7.58 -5.32
CA TYR A 54 15.76 7.67 -6.30
C TYR A 54 16.41 9.07 -6.31
N PHE A 55 15.63 10.14 -6.37
CA PHE A 55 16.14 11.51 -6.34
C PHE A 55 16.75 11.87 -4.99
N ALA A 56 16.16 11.43 -3.89
CA ALA A 56 16.74 11.61 -2.56
C ALA A 56 18.10 10.94 -2.46
N ALA A 57 18.23 9.68 -2.87
CA ALA A 57 19.50 8.96 -2.85
C ALA A 57 20.55 9.56 -3.78
N SER A 58 20.17 9.99 -4.98
CA SER A 58 21.08 10.63 -5.94
C SER A 58 21.61 11.98 -5.43
N THR A 59 20.84 12.68 -4.60
CA THR A 59 21.21 14.00 -4.05
C THR A 59 21.97 13.88 -2.72
N PHE A 60 21.59 12.90 -1.86
CA PHE A 60 22.07 12.80 -0.48
C PHE A 60 22.80 11.47 -0.18
N SER A 61 23.59 10.94 -1.09
CA SER A 61 24.19 9.60 -1.01
C SER A 61 25.03 9.29 0.27
N LYS A 62 25.23 10.24 1.17
CA LYS A 62 26.02 10.07 2.41
C LYS A 62 25.22 9.95 3.72
N TYR A 63 23.92 10.25 3.74
CA TYR A 63 23.18 10.41 5.01
C TYR A 63 21.98 9.48 5.21
N VAL A 64 21.60 8.66 4.23
CA VAL A 64 20.30 7.96 4.21
C VAL A 64 20.26 6.66 5.03
N THR A 65 21.38 6.09 5.45
CA THR A 65 21.43 4.71 5.96
C THR A 65 21.10 4.51 7.45
N ALA A 66 20.93 5.56 8.24
CA ALA A 66 20.87 5.40 9.71
C ALA A 66 19.46 5.53 10.35
N VAL A 67 18.48 6.08 9.65
CA VAL A 67 17.20 6.49 10.26
C VAL A 67 16.01 5.65 9.79
N ASP A 68 16.15 4.92 8.68
CA ASP A 68 15.05 4.32 7.95
C ASP A 68 14.27 3.25 8.75
N HIS A 69 14.95 2.38 9.49
CA HIS A 69 14.31 1.26 10.20
C HIS A 69 13.35 1.71 11.30
N TRP A 70 13.68 2.75 12.05
CA TRP A 70 12.84 3.26 13.14
C TRP A 70 11.61 4.00 12.66
N ILE A 71 11.75 4.75 11.55
CA ILE A 71 10.62 5.47 10.93
C ILE A 71 9.66 4.46 10.30
N ILE A 72 10.19 3.46 9.57
CA ILE A 72 9.39 2.38 8.97
C ILE A 72 8.66 1.60 10.06
N PHE A 73 9.36 1.17 11.10
CA PHE A 73 8.76 0.45 12.23
C PHE A 73 7.65 1.28 12.91
N GLY A 74 7.91 2.56 13.19
CA GLY A 74 6.93 3.44 13.82
C GLY A 74 5.66 3.61 12.98
N LEU A 75 5.80 3.77 11.67
CA LEU A 75 4.68 3.89 10.73
C LEU A 75 3.91 2.57 10.60
N LEU A 76 4.59 1.45 10.43
CA LEU A 76 3.95 0.13 10.36
C LEU A 76 3.23 -0.23 11.66
N ALA A 77 3.82 0.09 12.81
CA ALA A 77 3.20 -0.11 14.12
C ALA A 77 1.95 0.77 14.30
N LEU A 78 1.99 2.03 13.83
CA LEU A 78 0.86 2.95 13.89
C LEU A 78 -0.30 2.48 13.00
N ILE A 79 0.01 2.01 11.80
CA ILE A 79 -1.00 1.51 10.85
C ILE A 79 -1.57 0.18 11.32
N GLY A 80 -0.71 -0.77 11.70
CA GLY A 80 -1.14 -2.05 12.25
C GLY A 80 -1.99 -1.87 13.51
N GLY A 81 -1.59 -0.95 14.40
CA GLY A 81 -2.36 -0.57 15.58
C GLY A 81 -3.71 0.04 15.24
N ASN A 82 -3.78 0.92 14.24
CA ASN A 82 -5.05 1.51 13.79
C ASN A 82 -5.97 0.45 13.13
N MET A 83 -5.41 -0.46 12.32
CA MET A 83 -6.19 -1.58 11.75
C MET A 83 -6.76 -2.49 12.83
N MET A 84 -5.97 -2.78 13.88
CA MET A 84 -6.46 -3.56 15.02
C MET A 84 -7.55 -2.80 15.79
N ARG A 85 -7.37 -1.51 16.02
CA ARG A 85 -8.36 -0.66 16.68
C ARG A 85 -9.68 -0.64 15.90
N GLU A 86 -9.65 -0.41 14.60
CA GLU A 86 -10.83 -0.45 13.74
C GLU A 86 -11.56 -1.80 13.81
N ALA A 87 -10.83 -2.92 13.88
CA ALA A 87 -11.42 -4.25 14.02
C ALA A 87 -12.21 -4.45 15.33
N PHE A 88 -11.88 -3.71 16.39
CA PHE A 88 -12.59 -3.75 17.69
C PHE A 88 -13.68 -2.69 17.84
N GLU A 89 -13.58 -1.55 17.12
CA GLU A 89 -14.55 -0.45 17.19
C GLU A 89 -15.80 -0.66 16.30
N GLU A 90 -15.81 -1.62 15.38
CA GLU A 90 -16.89 -1.87 14.41
C GLU A 90 -18.20 -2.48 14.99
N ASP A 91 -18.38 -2.57 16.31
CA ASP A 91 -19.66 -2.99 16.89
C ASP A 91 -20.68 -1.85 17.09
N GLU A 92 -20.30 -0.59 16.84
CA GLU A 92 -21.22 0.56 16.97
C GLU A 92 -21.03 1.56 15.82
N GLU A 93 -21.99 1.59 14.94
CA GLU A 93 -22.34 2.61 13.94
C GLU A 93 -22.14 2.24 12.47
N ASN A 94 -23.26 2.28 11.79
CA ASN A 94 -23.45 2.31 10.34
C ASN A 94 -22.41 3.20 9.63
N ALA A 95 -21.29 2.62 9.23
CA ALA A 95 -20.30 3.29 8.39
C ALA A 95 -20.99 3.76 7.10
N LYS A 96 -21.01 5.06 6.90
CA LYS A 96 -21.53 5.68 5.67
C LYS A 96 -20.69 5.17 4.51
N GLU A 97 -21.27 4.36 3.64
CA GLU A 97 -20.65 3.67 2.48
C GLU A 97 -19.81 4.58 1.55
N THR A 98 -19.91 5.89 1.70
CA THR A 98 -19.22 6.89 0.88
C THR A 98 -17.92 7.42 1.49
N ALA A 99 -17.71 7.27 2.80
CA ALA A 99 -16.55 7.81 3.50
C ALA A 99 -15.27 6.94 3.35
N GLU A 100 -15.41 5.66 3.04
CA GLU A 100 -14.30 4.70 2.99
C GLU A 100 -13.31 4.95 1.83
N PHE A 101 -13.74 5.59 0.75
CA PHE A 101 -12.92 5.96 -0.42
C PHE A 101 -12.64 7.45 -0.51
N ASP A 102 -12.87 8.18 0.58
CA ASP A 102 -12.52 9.59 0.66
C ASP A 102 -10.99 9.76 0.78
N TRP A 103 -10.49 10.89 0.27
CA TRP A 103 -9.07 11.20 0.25
C TRP A 103 -8.43 11.18 1.66
N ARG A 104 -9.19 11.52 2.70
CA ARG A 104 -8.73 11.52 4.09
C ARG A 104 -8.37 10.13 4.62
N HIS A 105 -9.04 9.10 4.13
CA HIS A 105 -8.79 7.71 4.51
C HIS A 105 -7.82 7.03 3.54
N MET A 106 -7.88 7.38 2.25
CA MET A 106 -7.02 6.77 1.23
C MET A 106 -5.59 7.28 1.28
N LEU A 107 -5.37 8.58 1.59
CA LEU A 107 -4.05 9.19 1.62
C LEU A 107 -3.10 8.53 2.64
N PRO A 108 -3.47 8.39 3.94
CA PRO A 108 -2.59 7.74 4.91
C PRO A 108 -2.24 6.31 4.53
N LEU A 109 -3.22 5.54 4.04
CA LEU A 109 -3.01 4.16 3.62
C LEU A 109 -2.06 4.08 2.40
N ALA A 110 -2.27 4.94 1.40
CA ALA A 110 -1.42 4.97 0.21
C ALA A 110 0.01 5.39 0.55
N VAL A 111 0.18 6.41 1.40
CA VAL A 111 1.51 6.84 1.89
C VAL A 111 2.20 5.70 2.62
N ALA A 112 1.49 5.07 3.53
CA ALA A 112 2.02 4.00 4.35
C ALA A 112 2.48 2.80 3.53
N CYS A 113 1.65 2.33 2.59
CA CYS A 113 2.00 1.25 1.67
C CYS A 113 3.13 1.61 0.70
N SER A 114 3.48 2.90 0.57
CA SER A 114 4.49 3.32 -0.40
C SER A 114 5.86 3.61 0.21
N ILE A 115 6.02 3.39 1.52
CA ILE A 115 7.30 3.63 2.21
C ILE A 115 8.35 2.61 1.78
N ASP A 116 7.97 1.36 1.63
CA ASP A 116 8.84 0.30 1.09
C ASP A 116 9.24 0.59 -0.36
N ALA A 117 8.32 1.12 -1.16
CA ALA A 117 8.58 1.59 -2.52
C ALA A 117 9.61 2.74 -2.54
N PHE A 118 9.60 3.62 -1.53
CA PHE A 118 10.63 4.64 -1.37
C PHE A 118 12.02 4.01 -1.17
N ALA A 119 12.14 3.02 -0.29
CA ALA A 119 13.39 2.30 -0.06
C ALA A 119 13.88 1.56 -1.33
N VAL A 120 12.96 0.97 -2.09
CA VAL A 120 13.27 0.39 -3.40
C VAL A 120 13.79 1.45 -4.38
N GLY A 121 13.19 2.64 -4.39
CA GLY A 121 13.65 3.77 -5.19
C GLY A 121 15.08 4.22 -4.84
N VAL A 122 15.40 4.27 -3.54
CA VAL A 122 16.78 4.49 -3.07
C VAL A 122 17.72 3.44 -3.64
N SER A 123 17.32 2.16 -3.61
CA SER A 123 18.12 1.06 -4.17
C SER A 123 18.32 1.20 -5.67
N PHE A 124 17.35 1.69 -6.41
CA PHE A 124 17.43 1.93 -7.86
C PHE A 124 18.47 2.99 -8.23
N ALA A 125 18.77 3.94 -7.34
CA ALA A 125 19.82 4.93 -7.57
C ALA A 125 21.24 4.30 -7.64
N PHE A 126 21.41 3.12 -7.05
CA PHE A 126 22.68 2.36 -7.09
C PHE A 126 22.68 1.24 -8.14
N MET A 127 21.55 1.04 -8.84
CA MET A 127 21.40 0.04 -9.89
C MET A 127 21.39 0.72 -11.27
N THR A 128 21.90 0.02 -12.28
CA THR A 128 21.87 0.49 -13.69
C THR A 128 20.50 0.24 -14.34
N LEU A 129 19.41 0.62 -13.65
CA LEU A 129 18.03 0.44 -14.12
C LEU A 129 17.46 1.77 -14.63
N ASN A 130 16.58 1.67 -15.62
CA ASN A 130 15.84 2.83 -16.08
C ASN A 130 14.72 3.14 -15.09
N ILE A 131 14.89 4.21 -14.30
CA ILE A 131 13.93 4.59 -13.25
C ILE A 131 12.52 4.82 -13.80
N TRP A 132 12.40 5.47 -14.95
CA TRP A 132 11.09 5.76 -15.55
C TRP A 132 10.32 4.49 -15.91
N LEU A 133 11.00 3.50 -16.51
CA LEU A 133 10.40 2.21 -16.81
C LEU A 133 10.01 1.48 -15.53
N SER A 134 10.87 1.53 -14.51
CA SER A 134 10.64 0.86 -13.22
C SER A 134 9.40 1.41 -12.52
N VAL A 135 9.27 2.73 -12.40
CA VAL A 135 8.12 3.33 -11.71
C VAL A 135 6.80 3.14 -12.47
N ILE A 136 6.82 3.12 -13.80
CA ILE A 136 5.63 2.81 -14.59
C ILE A 136 5.19 1.37 -14.35
N ILE A 137 6.12 0.41 -14.38
CA ILE A 137 5.81 -1.00 -14.14
C ILE A 137 5.28 -1.19 -12.72
N ILE A 138 5.93 -0.62 -11.71
CA ILE A 138 5.48 -0.70 -10.31
C ILE A 138 4.08 -0.09 -10.17
N GLY A 139 3.86 1.13 -10.67
CA GLY A 139 2.57 1.80 -10.58
C GLY A 139 1.43 1.03 -11.25
N VAL A 140 1.66 0.50 -12.45
CA VAL A 140 0.67 -0.31 -13.19
C VAL A 140 0.39 -1.62 -12.46
N THR A 141 1.44 -2.32 -12.02
CA THR A 141 1.30 -3.58 -11.28
C THR A 141 0.52 -3.35 -9.99
N THR A 142 0.86 -2.33 -9.22
CA THR A 142 0.13 -2.00 -7.98
C THR A 142 -1.32 -1.62 -8.24
N SER A 143 -1.60 -0.84 -9.29
CA SER A 143 -2.96 -0.50 -9.69
C SER A 143 -3.81 -1.74 -9.97
N LEU A 144 -3.25 -2.70 -10.73
CA LEU A 144 -3.93 -3.95 -11.07
C LEU A 144 -4.16 -4.81 -9.83
N PHE A 145 -3.14 -4.97 -8.99
CA PHE A 145 -3.23 -5.75 -7.76
C PHE A 145 -4.20 -5.13 -6.76
N SER A 146 -4.20 -3.81 -6.59
CA SER A 146 -5.13 -3.12 -5.69
C SER A 146 -6.58 -3.26 -6.16
N ALA A 147 -6.84 -3.09 -7.44
CA ALA A 147 -8.17 -3.33 -7.99
C ALA A 147 -8.61 -4.79 -7.79
N ALA A 148 -7.74 -5.75 -8.12
CA ALA A 148 -8.02 -7.18 -7.93
C ALA A 148 -8.26 -7.51 -6.45
N GLY A 149 -7.44 -6.99 -5.54
CA GLY A 149 -7.57 -7.16 -4.09
C GLY A 149 -8.92 -6.70 -3.57
N LEU A 150 -9.38 -5.53 -4.03
CA LEU A 150 -10.68 -4.97 -3.66
C LEU A 150 -11.85 -5.88 -4.10
N TYR A 151 -11.80 -6.42 -5.32
CA TYR A 151 -12.82 -7.36 -5.81
C TYR A 151 -12.77 -8.70 -5.07
N ILE A 152 -11.59 -9.22 -4.79
CA ILE A 152 -11.38 -10.46 -4.04
C ILE A 152 -11.91 -10.27 -2.61
N GLY A 153 -11.52 -9.20 -1.92
CA GLY A 153 -11.98 -8.90 -0.56
C GLY A 153 -13.50 -8.87 -0.49
N ARG A 154 -14.15 -8.20 -1.42
CA ARG A 154 -15.61 -8.18 -1.50
C ARG A 154 -16.23 -9.57 -1.73
N ALA A 155 -15.61 -10.42 -2.56
CA ALA A 155 -16.12 -11.76 -2.83
C ALA A 155 -16.09 -12.67 -1.59
N PHE A 156 -15.10 -12.49 -0.71
CA PHE A 156 -15.02 -13.20 0.57
C PHE A 156 -16.03 -12.71 1.61
N GLY A 157 -16.49 -11.46 1.50
CA GLY A 157 -17.56 -10.88 2.32
C GLY A 157 -17.15 -10.57 3.76
N SER A 158 -18.10 -9.96 4.50
CA SER A 158 -17.88 -9.45 5.86
C SER A 158 -17.56 -10.52 6.92
N ARG A 159 -17.84 -11.79 6.65
CA ARG A 159 -17.59 -12.89 7.60
C ARG A 159 -16.12 -13.10 7.93
N TRP A 160 -15.22 -12.74 7.01
CA TRP A 160 -13.76 -12.86 7.17
C TRP A 160 -13.07 -11.55 7.52
N GLN A 161 -13.81 -10.46 7.64
CA GLN A 161 -13.30 -9.12 7.87
C GLN A 161 -12.46 -9.02 9.16
N LYS A 162 -13.06 -9.33 10.33
CA LYS A 162 -12.36 -9.25 11.63
C LYS A 162 -11.08 -10.13 11.68
N PRO A 163 -11.13 -11.42 11.31
CA PRO A 163 -9.92 -12.24 11.28
C PRO A 163 -8.84 -11.72 10.32
N ALA A 164 -9.21 -11.22 9.15
CA ALA A 164 -8.27 -10.72 8.16
C ALA A 164 -7.60 -9.41 8.61
N GLN A 165 -8.33 -8.48 9.21
CA GLN A 165 -7.79 -7.22 9.73
C GLN A 165 -6.83 -7.47 10.90
N ILE A 166 -7.18 -8.36 11.83
CA ILE A 166 -6.30 -8.72 12.94
C ILE A 166 -5.01 -9.38 12.41
N ALA A 167 -5.15 -10.33 11.50
CA ALA A 167 -3.99 -11.01 10.90
C ALA A 167 -3.10 -10.03 10.13
N GLY A 168 -3.69 -9.14 9.33
CA GLY A 168 -2.97 -8.11 8.59
C GLY A 168 -2.24 -7.13 9.50
N GLY A 169 -2.91 -6.65 10.56
CA GLY A 169 -2.31 -5.77 11.56
C GLY A 169 -1.13 -6.42 12.29
N ILE A 170 -1.26 -7.69 12.67
CA ILE A 170 -0.16 -8.45 13.30
C ILE A 170 1.03 -8.59 12.34
N VAL A 171 0.78 -8.95 11.09
CA VAL A 171 1.85 -9.10 10.09
C VAL A 171 2.59 -7.80 9.89
N LEU A 172 1.88 -6.66 9.77
CA LEU A 172 2.49 -5.34 9.63
C LEU A 172 3.36 -4.92 10.82
N ILE A 173 2.98 -5.33 12.04
CA ILE A 173 3.77 -5.04 13.26
C ILE A 173 5.03 -5.92 13.33
N LEU A 174 4.96 -7.14 12.76
CA LEU A 174 6.06 -8.12 12.82
C LEU A 174 7.11 -7.92 11.70
N ILE A 175 6.79 -7.19 10.63
CA ILE A 175 7.73 -6.83 9.55
C ILE A 175 8.59 -5.65 9.95
#